data_9995ebf5602ee3e2607a99731b06d4a3
#
_entry.id   9995ebf5602ee3e2607a99731b06d4a3
#
_cell.length_a   1.000
_cell.length_b   1.000
_cell.length_c   1.000
_cell.angle_alpha   90.00
_cell.angle_beta   90.00
_cell.angle_gamma   90.00
#
_symmetry.space_group_name_H-M   'P 1'
#
loop_
_entity.id
_entity.type
_entity.pdbx_description
1 polymer ?
#
loop_
_entity_poly.entity_id
_entity_poly.type
_entity_poly.pdbx_seq_one_letter_code
_entity_poly.pdbx_strand_id
1 'polypeptide(L)'
;MTYIATFFSHFGAVRYQRLCRAAGIEARTSPVPRDLSSSCGTCVRCEEAYVTPTGPAAEEVDVIVAVGAEGYEEVYRHEAE
;
A
#
# COMPACT_ATOMS: atom_id res chain seq x y z
N MET A 1 2.87 -12.04 7.55
CA MET A 1 3.74 -10.93 7.15
C MET A 1 2.88 -9.71 6.84
N THR A 2 3.35 -8.54 7.21
CA THR A 2 2.60 -7.30 7.01
C THR A 2 3.15 -6.55 5.81
N TYR A 3 2.25 -5.98 5.01
CA TYR A 3 2.62 -5.15 3.88
C TYR A 3 2.05 -3.75 4.08
N ILE A 4 2.79 -2.73 3.66
CA ILE A 4 2.34 -1.34 3.74
C ILE A 4 2.36 -0.76 2.34
N ALA A 5 1.21 -0.28 1.88
CA ALA A 5 1.08 0.39 0.59
C ALA A 5 0.97 1.89 0.82
N THR A 6 1.74 2.67 0.06
CA THR A 6 1.67 4.14 0.10
C THR A 6 1.06 4.63 -1.22
N PHE A 7 0.54 5.85 -1.19
CA PHE A 7 -0.31 6.35 -2.28
C PHE A 7 0.04 7.79 -2.63
N PHE A 8 -0.37 8.20 -3.81
CA PHE A 8 -0.23 9.59 -4.23
C PHE A 8 -1.35 10.48 -3.70
N SER A 9 -2.47 9.87 -3.27
CA SER A 9 -3.59 10.60 -2.69
C SER A 9 -4.31 9.74 -1.67
N HIS A 10 -5.03 10.41 -0.75
CA HIS A 10 -5.83 9.71 0.25
C HIS A 10 -6.93 8.87 -0.40
N PHE A 11 -7.47 9.36 -1.50
CA PHE A 11 -8.53 8.66 -2.23
C PHE A 11 -8.04 7.29 -2.74
N GLY A 12 -6.80 7.25 -3.19
CA GLY A 12 -6.20 5.99 -3.64
C GLY A 12 -6.08 4.98 -2.51
N ALA A 13 -5.78 5.45 -1.29
CA ALA A 13 -5.70 4.57 -0.12
C ALA A 13 -7.04 3.91 0.17
N VAL A 14 -8.12 4.69 0.13
CA VAL A 14 -9.46 4.16 0.40
C VAL A 14 -9.85 3.13 -0.67
N ARG A 15 -9.56 3.43 -1.93
CA ARG A 15 -9.88 2.52 -3.03
C ARG A 15 -9.12 1.21 -2.92
N TYR A 16 -7.83 1.29 -2.59
CA TYR A 16 -7.00 0.10 -2.45
C TYR A 16 -7.43 -0.77 -1.27
N GLN A 17 -7.81 -0.13 -0.15
CA GLN A 17 -8.33 -0.86 0.99
C GLN A 17 -9.54 -1.70 0.61
N ARG A 18 -10.46 -1.12 -0.16
CA ARG A 18 -11.64 -1.84 -0.63
C ARG A 18 -11.28 -3.01 -1.53
N LEU A 19 -10.30 -2.79 -2.40
CA LEU A 19 -9.83 -3.84 -3.31
C LEU A 19 -9.27 -5.03 -2.53
N CYS A 20 -8.45 -4.77 -1.51
CA CYS A 20 -7.88 -5.83 -0.69
C CYS A 20 -8.96 -6.57 0.09
N ARG A 21 -9.91 -5.85 0.67
CA ARG A 21 -10.99 -6.49 1.40
C ARG A 21 -11.87 -7.36 0.51
N ALA A 22 -12.10 -6.93 -0.72
CA ALA A 22 -12.85 -7.72 -1.69
C ALA A 22 -12.11 -9.00 -2.04
N ALA A 23 -10.78 -9.02 -1.91
CA ALA A 23 -9.96 -10.21 -2.16
C ALA A 23 -9.79 -11.07 -0.89
N GLY A 24 -10.46 -10.72 0.21
CA GLY A 24 -10.37 -11.48 1.44
C GLY A 24 -9.15 -11.15 2.29
N ILE A 25 -8.48 -10.04 2.01
CA ILE A 25 -7.29 -9.63 2.76
C ILE A 25 -7.69 -8.62 3.82
N GLU A 26 -7.19 -8.83 5.04
CA GLU A 26 -7.40 -7.85 6.10
C GLU A 26 -6.57 -6.61 5.78
N ALA A 27 -7.22 -5.47 5.62
CA ALA A 27 -6.58 -4.23 5.23
C ALA A 27 -7.21 -3.05 5.94
N ARG A 28 -6.37 -2.15 6.44
CA ARG A 28 -6.86 -0.95 7.12
C ARG A 28 -5.99 0.25 6.79
N THR A 29 -6.59 1.44 6.77
CA THR A 29 -5.85 2.68 6.58
C THR A 29 -5.21 3.10 7.89
N SER A 30 -4.06 3.75 7.80
CA SER A 30 -3.37 4.29 8.97
C SER A 30 -2.43 5.40 8.52
N PRO A 31 -1.91 6.21 9.47
CA PRO A 31 -0.86 7.18 9.12
C PRO A 31 0.38 6.45 8.64
N VAL A 32 1.10 7.07 7.71
CA VAL A 32 2.36 6.51 7.20
C VAL A 32 3.41 6.55 8.31
N PRO A 33 4.14 5.45 8.58
CA PRO A 33 5.23 5.46 9.56
C PRO A 33 6.28 6.50 9.21
N ARG A 34 6.94 7.04 10.23
CA ARG A 34 7.93 8.11 10.05
C ARG A 34 9.09 7.71 9.16
N ASP A 35 9.48 6.44 9.22
CA ASP A 35 10.61 5.95 8.46
C ASP A 35 10.23 5.48 7.05
N LEU A 36 8.99 5.75 6.64
CA LEU A 36 8.52 5.41 5.31
C LEU A 36 7.97 6.68 4.67
N SER A 37 8.53 7.05 3.53
CA SER A 37 8.17 8.27 2.83
C SER A 37 6.88 8.11 2.05
N SER A 38 6.02 9.13 2.04
CA SER A 38 4.79 9.10 1.25
C SER A 38 4.31 10.51 0.96
N SER A 39 3.69 10.68 -0.21
CA SER A 39 3.14 11.97 -0.63
C SER A 39 1.88 12.35 0.12
N CYS A 40 1.06 11.39 0.53
CA CYS A 40 -0.26 11.72 1.08
C CYS A 40 -0.41 11.48 2.58
N GLY A 41 0.54 10.90 3.24
CA GLY A 41 0.47 10.68 4.68
C GLY A 41 -0.46 9.56 5.15
N THR A 42 -1.19 8.92 4.24
CA THR A 42 -2.07 7.79 4.57
C THR A 42 -1.57 6.54 3.85
N CYS A 43 -1.51 5.43 4.57
CA CYS A 43 -1.13 4.16 3.98
C CYS A 43 -2.20 3.11 4.25
N VAL A 44 -2.09 1.96 3.59
CA VAL A 44 -2.93 0.80 3.86
C VAL A 44 -2.03 -0.32 4.36
N ARG A 45 -2.37 -0.88 5.51
CA ARG A 45 -1.69 -2.04 6.05
C ARG A 45 -2.47 -3.29 5.67
N CYS A 46 -1.79 -4.23 5.02
CA CYS A 46 -2.38 -5.51 4.63
C CYS A 46 -1.70 -6.62 5.41
N GLU A 47 -2.48 -7.56 5.96
CA GLU A 47 -1.93 -8.68 6.70
C GLU A 47 -1.87 -9.91 5.83
N GLU A 48 -0.74 -10.60 5.87
CA GLU A 48 -0.48 -11.89 5.21
C GLU A 48 -0.34 -11.83 3.69
N ALA A 49 -0.97 -10.86 3.01
CA ALA A 49 -0.94 -10.77 1.55
C ALA A 49 -1.26 -9.35 1.11
N TYR A 50 -1.05 -9.08 -0.16
CA TYR A 50 -1.45 -7.80 -0.77
C TYR A 50 -1.93 -8.07 -2.19
N VAL A 51 -2.70 -7.13 -2.75
CA VAL A 51 -3.16 -7.22 -4.13
C VAL A 51 -2.19 -6.43 -5.00
N THR A 52 -1.67 -7.06 -6.06
CA THR A 52 -0.85 -6.34 -7.03
C THR A 52 -1.73 -5.32 -7.76
N PRO A 53 -1.40 -4.02 -7.69
CA PRO A 53 -2.24 -3.01 -8.31
C PRO A 53 -2.32 -3.16 -9.83
N THR A 54 -3.53 -3.07 -10.36
CA THR A 54 -3.76 -3.12 -11.81
C THR A 54 -4.85 -2.10 -12.14
N GLY A 55 -4.89 -1.66 -13.40
CA GLY A 55 -5.90 -0.71 -13.85
C GLY A 55 -5.82 0.61 -13.09
N PRO A 56 -6.96 1.15 -12.64
CA PRO A 56 -6.96 2.42 -11.91
C PRO A 56 -6.12 2.40 -10.64
N ALA A 57 -6.05 1.28 -9.94
CA ALA A 57 -5.25 1.18 -8.72
C ALA A 57 -3.75 1.34 -9.01
N ALA A 58 -3.29 0.91 -10.18
CA ALA A 58 -1.88 1.04 -10.54
C ALA A 58 -1.46 2.50 -10.69
N GLU A 59 -2.41 3.40 -10.95
CA GLU A 59 -2.14 4.83 -11.07
C GLU A 59 -2.09 5.51 -9.71
N GLU A 60 -2.61 4.88 -8.67
CA GLU A 60 -2.77 5.50 -7.36
C GLU A 60 -1.79 4.99 -6.31
N VAL A 61 -1.29 3.77 -6.47
CA VAL A 61 -0.35 3.18 -5.53
C VAL A 61 1.08 3.61 -5.89
N ASP A 62 1.79 4.16 -4.92
CA ASP A 62 3.18 4.58 -5.11
C ASP A 62 4.11 3.38 -4.91
N VAL A 63 4.12 2.82 -3.71
CA VAL A 63 5.00 1.69 -3.40
C VAL A 63 4.30 0.77 -2.39
N ILE A 64 4.63 -0.51 -2.46
CA ILE A 64 4.21 -1.48 -1.44
C ILE A 64 5.49 -2.10 -0.89
N VAL A 65 5.61 -2.14 0.43
CA VAL A 65 6.76 -2.73 1.09
C VAL A 65 6.31 -3.86 2.01
N ALA A 66 7.16 -4.87 2.14
CA ALA A 66 7.00 -5.91 3.15
C ALA A 66 7.73 -5.47 4.40
N VAL A 67 7.09 -5.61 5.55
CA VAL A 67 7.69 -5.22 6.83
C VAL A 67 8.48 -6.40 7.37
N GLY A 68 9.78 -6.21 7.50
CA GLY A 68 10.68 -7.24 8.02
C GLY A 68 11.32 -6.83 9.33
N ALA A 69 12.09 -7.75 9.92
CA ALA A 69 12.77 -7.50 11.18
C ALA A 69 13.82 -6.40 11.05
N GLU A 70 14.39 -6.22 9.88
CA GLU A 70 15.45 -5.25 9.64
C GLU A 70 15.02 -4.05 8.82
N GLY A 71 13.71 -3.85 8.63
CA GLY A 71 13.18 -2.72 7.89
C GLY A 71 12.19 -3.14 6.83
N TYR A 72 12.16 -2.38 5.74
CA TYR A 72 11.19 -2.57 4.68
C TYR A 72 11.85 -3.12 3.43
N GLU A 73 11.15 -4.05 2.77
CA GLU A 73 11.58 -4.55 1.48
C GLU A 73 10.53 -4.16 0.45
N GLU A 74 10.94 -3.44 -0.58
CA GLU A 74 10.02 -3.01 -1.63
C GLU A 74 9.59 -4.21 -2.47
N VAL A 75 8.27 -4.43 -2.58
CA VAL A 75 7.72 -5.54 -3.36
C VAL A 75 6.93 -5.04 -4.58
N TYR A 76 6.61 -3.76 -4.62
CA TYR A 76 5.94 -3.13 -5.76
C TYR A 76 6.29 -1.65 -5.80
N ARG A 77 6.49 -1.12 -7.01
CA ARG A 77 6.70 0.32 -7.19
C ARG A 77 5.98 0.77 -8.46
N HIS A 78 5.30 1.91 -8.33
CA HIS A 78 4.65 2.53 -9.48
C HIS A 78 5.67 2.81 -10.58
N GLU A 79 5.32 2.45 -11.81
CA GLU A 79 6.17 2.75 -12.97
C GLU A 79 5.59 3.95 -13.71
N ALA A 80 6.33 5.06 -13.66
CA ALA A 80 5.97 6.26 -14.42
C ALA A 80 6.52 6.10 -15.82
N GLU A 81 5.72 6.48 -16.80
CA GLU A 81 6.15 6.48 -18.19
C GLU A 81 6.59 7.84 -18.64
#